data_3e375b7a4b5a6c07a61699715515e6f6
#
_entry.id   3e375b7a4b5a6c07a61699715515e6f6
#
_cell.length_a   1.000
_cell.length_b   1.000
_cell.length_c   1.000
_cell.angle_alpha   90.00
_cell.angle_beta   90.00
_cell.angle_gamma   90.00
#
_symmetry.space_group_name_H-M   'P 1'
#
loop_
_entity.id
_entity.type
_entity.pdbx_description
1 polymer ?
#
loop_
_entity_poly.entity_id
_entity_poly.type
_entity_poly.pdbx_seq_one_letter_code
_entity_poly.pdbx_strand_id
1 'polypeptide(L)'
;MLVYGYLVILFAGLPLYMQNKLVMIGNAKYLFFRNTTLVLGAFVVLAVLWQRIRGERTTKRTWKKTDVFMLLYLVSAIFSYGISPCREDVLLGYPGWYMGLVTQGLLVGIYFAVSRYYDGSRSIWWIAGITAGIVTLIGLLNRLDIDVLGTFRGMENGEWNRTQLLSTIGNNNWYAGYLSVTAGISLAAAYMGKRQGRVLGMLGSFLFFASAITSNSTTAIMAACGLSLLLFLVSLRQRSRLLRALEILMLLPLSVFMVRMFLLLHLTGLVLAGDAEKRLFFTPAWYVVFVVEVAVYLILQLRERQERSDRLESGRFFRIVVGLAVAVTLAALLLGCLLVAGY
;
A
#
# COMPACT_ATOMS: atom_id res chain seq x y z
N MET A 1 -0.71 9.47 -24.81
CA MET A 1 -0.53 10.63 -23.91
C MET A 1 -1.74 10.87 -22.98
N LEU A 2 -2.98 10.95 -23.44
CA LEU A 2 -4.15 11.23 -22.58
C LEU A 2 -4.29 10.29 -21.39
N VAL A 3 -4.24 8.96 -21.62
CA VAL A 3 -4.39 7.97 -20.54
C VAL A 3 -3.23 8.03 -19.55
N TYR A 4 -2.02 8.30 -20.03
CA TYR A 4 -0.87 8.51 -19.13
C TYR A 4 -1.08 9.73 -18.22
N GLY A 5 -1.48 10.88 -18.79
CA GLY A 5 -1.78 12.09 -18.02
C GLY A 5 -2.87 11.86 -16.97
N TYR A 6 -3.92 11.13 -17.33
CA TYR A 6 -4.97 10.74 -16.40
C TYR A 6 -4.45 9.85 -15.25
N LEU A 7 -3.60 8.87 -15.56
CA LEU A 7 -2.99 8.03 -14.52
C LEU A 7 -2.10 8.84 -13.57
N VAL A 8 -1.40 9.86 -14.09
CA VAL A 8 -0.65 10.80 -13.23
C VAL A 8 -1.60 11.54 -12.28
N ILE A 9 -2.72 12.04 -12.79
CA ILE A 9 -3.75 12.71 -11.96
C ILE A 9 -4.31 11.75 -10.91
N LEU A 10 -4.57 10.49 -11.25
CA LEU A 10 -5.06 9.49 -10.30
C LEU A 10 -4.01 9.12 -9.25
N PHE A 11 -2.77 8.83 -9.65
CA PHE A 11 -1.75 8.33 -8.71
C PHE A 11 -1.08 9.45 -7.91
N ALA A 12 -1.03 10.68 -8.40
CA ALA A 12 -0.49 11.81 -7.67
C ALA A 12 -1.58 12.73 -7.13
N GLY A 13 -2.53 13.14 -7.97
CA GLY A 13 -3.55 14.13 -7.62
C GLY A 13 -4.53 13.59 -6.58
N LEU A 14 -5.19 12.47 -6.88
CA LEU A 14 -6.25 11.94 -6.01
C LEU A 14 -5.79 11.63 -4.56
N PRO A 15 -4.64 10.98 -4.32
CA PRO A 15 -4.20 10.73 -2.93
C PRO A 15 -3.91 12.03 -2.16
N LEU A 16 -3.36 13.05 -2.82
CA LEU A 16 -2.99 14.33 -2.18
C LEU A 16 -4.14 15.34 -2.13
N TYR A 17 -5.22 15.14 -2.89
CA TYR A 17 -6.31 16.10 -2.99
C TYR A 17 -7.11 16.21 -1.70
N MET A 18 -7.26 17.44 -1.20
CA MET A 18 -8.13 17.82 -0.07
C MET A 18 -8.81 19.14 -0.41
N GLN A 19 -10.14 19.19 -0.39
CA GLN A 19 -10.91 20.40 -0.65
C GLN A 19 -11.08 21.25 0.61
N ASN A 20 -11.45 20.62 1.71
CA ASN A 20 -11.66 21.28 3.01
C ASN A 20 -10.99 20.46 4.12
N LYS A 21 -9.66 20.32 4.02
CA LYS A 21 -8.87 19.45 4.89
C LYS A 21 -9.49 18.04 4.96
N LEU A 22 -9.72 17.51 6.16
CA LEU A 22 -10.32 16.18 6.36
C LEU A 22 -11.86 16.20 6.46
N VAL A 23 -12.49 17.37 6.47
CA VAL A 23 -13.95 17.49 6.52
C VAL A 23 -14.54 17.02 5.19
N MET A 24 -15.47 16.06 5.25
CA MET A 24 -16.13 15.47 4.06
C MET A 24 -15.14 14.98 2.98
N ILE A 25 -13.96 14.53 3.39
CA ILE A 25 -12.88 14.15 2.47
C ILE A 25 -13.28 13.05 1.49
N GLY A 26 -14.14 12.12 1.89
CA GLY A 26 -14.70 11.09 1.01
C GLY A 26 -15.45 11.67 -0.19
N ASN A 27 -16.29 12.69 0.08
CA ASN A 27 -17.03 13.40 -0.98
C ASN A 27 -16.08 14.13 -1.92
N ALA A 28 -15.11 14.85 -1.37
CA ALA A 28 -14.14 15.61 -2.15
C ALA A 28 -13.34 14.69 -3.08
N LYS A 29 -12.84 13.57 -2.57
CA LYS A 29 -12.09 12.59 -3.36
C LYS A 29 -12.97 11.90 -4.40
N TYR A 30 -14.21 11.55 -4.05
CA TYR A 30 -15.14 10.97 -5.00
C TYR A 30 -15.44 11.92 -6.16
N LEU A 31 -15.75 13.18 -5.86
CA LEU A 31 -16.00 14.20 -6.90
C LEU A 31 -14.78 14.41 -7.79
N PHE A 32 -13.59 14.47 -7.20
CA PHE A 32 -12.34 14.55 -7.96
C PHE A 32 -12.18 13.35 -8.89
N PHE A 33 -12.30 12.12 -8.36
CA PHE A 33 -12.21 10.89 -9.12
C PHE A 33 -13.25 10.83 -10.25
N ARG A 34 -14.53 11.05 -9.91
CA ARG A 34 -15.63 11.01 -10.89
C ARG A 34 -15.43 12.00 -12.02
N ASN A 35 -15.17 13.27 -11.69
CA ASN A 35 -15.08 14.34 -12.67
C ASN A 35 -13.87 14.15 -13.59
N THR A 36 -12.71 13.81 -13.04
CA THR A 36 -11.50 13.53 -13.86
C THR A 36 -11.68 12.31 -14.76
N THR A 37 -12.38 11.28 -14.28
CA THR A 37 -12.68 10.08 -15.08
C THR A 37 -13.68 10.36 -16.21
N LEU A 38 -14.71 11.16 -15.93
CA LEU A 38 -15.67 11.58 -16.96
C LEU A 38 -15.00 12.44 -18.05
N VAL A 39 -14.12 13.36 -17.65
CA VAL A 39 -13.34 14.18 -18.59
C VAL A 39 -12.43 13.29 -19.44
N LEU A 40 -11.72 12.33 -18.86
CA LEU A 40 -10.95 11.34 -19.63
C LEU A 40 -11.85 10.60 -20.62
N GLY A 41 -13.00 10.09 -20.16
CA GLY A 41 -13.95 9.37 -20.99
C GLY A 41 -14.38 10.21 -22.22
N ALA A 42 -14.72 11.48 -22.00
CA ALA A 42 -15.07 12.41 -23.08
C ALA A 42 -13.92 12.58 -24.07
N PHE A 43 -12.70 12.81 -23.60
CA PHE A 43 -11.52 12.94 -24.47
C PHE A 43 -11.21 11.66 -25.25
N VAL A 44 -11.35 10.49 -24.63
CA VAL A 44 -11.16 9.20 -25.33
C VAL A 44 -12.19 9.03 -26.43
N VAL A 45 -13.46 9.33 -26.17
CA VAL A 45 -14.52 9.25 -27.17
C VAL A 45 -14.24 10.22 -28.32
N LEU A 46 -13.93 11.47 -28.04
CA LEU A 46 -13.59 12.48 -29.07
C LEU A 46 -12.36 12.05 -29.88
N ALA A 47 -11.32 11.52 -29.24
CA ALA A 47 -10.15 11.02 -29.96
C ALA A 47 -10.47 9.86 -30.91
N VAL A 48 -11.31 8.91 -30.46
CA VAL A 48 -11.75 7.78 -31.29
C VAL A 48 -12.60 8.25 -32.46
N LEU A 49 -13.53 9.19 -32.25
CA LEU A 49 -14.34 9.78 -33.31
C LEU A 49 -13.46 10.51 -34.33
N TRP A 50 -12.51 11.31 -33.85
CA TRP A 50 -11.57 12.03 -34.72
C TRP A 50 -10.73 11.11 -35.60
N GLN A 51 -10.21 10.02 -35.03
CA GLN A 51 -9.46 8.99 -35.78
C GLN A 51 -10.34 8.34 -36.86
N ARG A 52 -11.60 8.05 -36.54
CA ARG A 52 -12.54 7.51 -37.52
C ARG A 52 -12.83 8.49 -38.69
N ILE A 53 -13.00 9.77 -38.37
CA ILE A 53 -13.25 10.81 -39.39
C ILE A 53 -12.02 10.93 -40.31
N ARG A 54 -10.81 10.80 -39.79
CA ARG A 54 -9.57 10.82 -40.58
C ARG A 54 -9.29 9.53 -41.35
N GLY A 55 -10.10 8.51 -41.21
CA GLY A 55 -9.89 7.22 -41.87
C GLY A 55 -8.68 6.44 -41.26
N GLU A 56 -8.15 6.84 -40.10
CA GLU A 56 -7.06 6.16 -39.44
C GLU A 56 -7.56 4.81 -38.91
N ARG A 57 -6.91 3.71 -39.34
CA ARG A 57 -7.24 2.38 -38.81
C ARG A 57 -6.76 2.29 -37.35
N THR A 58 -7.69 2.32 -36.42
CA THR A 58 -7.37 1.95 -35.02
C THR A 58 -6.88 0.51 -35.01
N THR A 59 -5.70 0.27 -34.47
CA THR A 59 -5.18 -1.08 -34.27
C THR A 59 -6.19 -1.87 -33.44
N LYS A 60 -6.85 -2.84 -34.07
CA LYS A 60 -7.84 -3.71 -33.40
C LYS A 60 -7.08 -4.57 -32.38
N ARG A 61 -7.16 -4.19 -31.12
CA ARG A 61 -6.68 -5.09 -30.05
C ARG A 61 -7.61 -6.30 -29.99
N THR A 62 -7.04 -7.49 -29.99
CA THR A 62 -7.78 -8.73 -29.77
C THR A 62 -8.38 -8.77 -28.36
N TRP A 63 -9.62 -9.21 -28.27
CA TRP A 63 -10.32 -9.39 -27.01
C TRP A 63 -9.61 -10.44 -26.15
N LYS A 64 -9.42 -10.16 -24.87
CA LYS A 64 -8.87 -11.07 -23.88
C LYS A 64 -10.00 -11.59 -22.98
N LYS A 65 -9.76 -12.73 -22.33
CA LYS A 65 -10.71 -13.28 -21.35
C LYS A 65 -11.05 -12.27 -20.25
N THR A 66 -10.07 -11.48 -19.82
CA THR A 66 -10.25 -10.39 -18.82
C THR A 66 -11.25 -9.33 -19.29
N ASP A 67 -11.31 -9.00 -20.60
CA ASP A 67 -12.26 -8.03 -21.13
C ASP A 67 -13.71 -8.55 -20.97
N VAL A 68 -13.90 -9.85 -21.21
CA VAL A 68 -15.19 -10.51 -21.04
C VAL A 68 -15.61 -10.51 -19.58
N PHE A 69 -14.71 -10.87 -18.66
CA PHE A 69 -15.00 -10.85 -17.22
C PHE A 69 -15.35 -9.44 -16.72
N MET A 70 -14.69 -8.39 -17.21
CA MET A 70 -15.02 -7.01 -16.85
C MET A 70 -16.42 -6.60 -17.34
N LEU A 71 -16.83 -7.07 -18.52
CA LEU A 71 -18.19 -6.83 -18.99
C LEU A 71 -19.22 -7.62 -18.21
N LEU A 72 -18.96 -8.90 -17.91
CA LEU A 72 -19.84 -9.72 -17.07
C LEU A 72 -20.00 -9.11 -15.68
N TYR A 73 -18.93 -8.59 -15.10
CA TYR A 73 -18.97 -7.84 -13.84
C TYR A 73 -19.92 -6.63 -13.95
N LEU A 74 -19.78 -5.80 -15.02
CA LEU A 74 -20.66 -4.65 -15.22
C LEU A 74 -22.12 -5.07 -15.41
N VAL A 75 -22.38 -6.14 -16.18
CA VAL A 75 -23.72 -6.70 -16.37
C VAL A 75 -24.30 -7.15 -15.03
N SER A 76 -23.52 -7.83 -14.18
CA SER A 76 -23.98 -8.24 -12.85
C SER A 76 -24.32 -7.05 -11.95
N ALA A 77 -23.53 -5.97 -12.02
CA ALA A 77 -23.82 -4.74 -11.29
C ALA A 77 -25.10 -4.04 -11.77
N ILE A 78 -25.33 -3.99 -13.11
CA ILE A 78 -26.56 -3.46 -13.70
C ILE A 78 -27.76 -4.31 -13.29
N PHE A 79 -27.62 -5.64 -13.32
CA PHE A 79 -28.69 -6.55 -12.91
C PHE A 79 -29.02 -6.36 -11.42
N SER A 80 -28.02 -6.26 -10.54
CA SER A 80 -28.20 -5.96 -9.13
C SER A 80 -28.94 -4.64 -8.90
N TYR A 81 -28.62 -3.59 -9.67
CA TYR A 81 -29.36 -2.33 -9.64
C TYR A 81 -30.83 -2.51 -10.05
N GLY A 82 -31.08 -3.29 -11.12
CA GLY A 82 -32.44 -3.51 -11.65
C GLY A 82 -33.39 -4.19 -10.67
N ILE A 83 -32.89 -5.13 -9.86
CA ILE A 83 -33.69 -5.88 -8.88
C ILE A 83 -33.70 -5.27 -7.47
N SER A 84 -32.86 -4.25 -7.21
CA SER A 84 -32.77 -3.64 -5.87
C SER A 84 -34.00 -2.80 -5.54
N PRO A 85 -34.54 -2.92 -4.32
CA PRO A 85 -35.58 -2.02 -3.81
C PRO A 85 -35.03 -0.62 -3.50
N CYS A 86 -33.72 -0.50 -3.18
CA CYS A 86 -33.05 0.75 -2.82
C CYS A 86 -32.23 1.30 -4.01
N ARG A 87 -32.89 1.64 -5.10
CA ARG A 87 -32.22 2.00 -6.38
C ARG A 87 -31.29 3.20 -6.27
N GLU A 88 -31.64 4.23 -5.49
CA GLU A 88 -30.81 5.43 -5.33
C GLU A 88 -29.47 5.09 -4.67
N ASP A 89 -29.50 4.30 -3.59
CA ASP A 89 -28.29 3.88 -2.87
C ASP A 89 -27.44 2.94 -3.74
N VAL A 90 -28.04 2.07 -4.53
CA VAL A 90 -27.31 1.18 -5.44
C VAL A 90 -26.74 1.94 -6.64
N LEU A 91 -27.40 3.01 -7.11
CA LEU A 91 -26.92 3.79 -8.25
C LEU A 91 -25.66 4.60 -7.88
N LEU A 92 -25.72 5.38 -6.81
CA LEU A 92 -24.64 6.28 -6.41
C LEU A 92 -23.73 5.68 -5.34
N GLY A 93 -24.23 4.75 -4.55
CA GLY A 93 -23.62 4.23 -3.34
C GLY A 93 -23.93 5.10 -2.12
N TYR A 94 -23.74 4.53 -0.94
CA TYR A 94 -23.94 5.22 0.31
C TYR A 94 -23.04 6.47 0.41
N PRO A 95 -23.56 7.63 0.85
CA PRO A 95 -22.80 8.86 0.98
C PRO A 95 -21.51 8.65 1.81
N GLY A 96 -20.39 9.16 1.28
CA GLY A 96 -19.04 8.95 1.83
C GLY A 96 -18.30 7.73 1.29
N TRP A 97 -18.99 6.68 0.81
CA TRP A 97 -18.40 5.50 0.19
C TRP A 97 -18.51 5.50 -1.33
N TYR A 98 -19.62 5.94 -1.87
CA TYR A 98 -19.88 6.12 -3.32
C TYR A 98 -19.49 4.92 -4.19
N MET A 99 -19.70 3.69 -3.72
CA MET A 99 -19.34 2.46 -4.44
C MET A 99 -20.50 1.88 -5.25
N GLY A 100 -21.44 2.73 -5.67
CA GLY A 100 -22.61 2.36 -6.49
C GLY A 100 -22.27 2.07 -7.95
N LEU A 101 -23.31 1.76 -8.72
CA LEU A 101 -23.23 1.38 -10.14
C LEU A 101 -22.45 2.40 -10.99
N VAL A 102 -22.62 3.70 -10.73
CA VAL A 102 -21.88 4.75 -11.44
C VAL A 102 -20.38 4.57 -11.27
N THR A 103 -19.92 4.36 -10.05
CA THR A 103 -18.49 4.13 -9.76
C THR A 103 -17.98 2.84 -10.40
N GLN A 104 -18.76 1.76 -10.35
CA GLN A 104 -18.41 0.49 -11.00
C GLN A 104 -18.28 0.66 -12.53
N GLY A 105 -19.19 1.40 -13.14
CA GLY A 105 -19.11 1.74 -14.56
C GLY A 105 -17.87 2.55 -14.91
N LEU A 106 -17.52 3.55 -14.09
CA LEU A 106 -16.28 4.34 -14.26
C LEU A 106 -15.03 3.47 -14.16
N LEU A 107 -14.97 2.56 -13.20
CA LEU A 107 -13.83 1.63 -13.03
C LEU A 107 -13.68 0.70 -14.24
N VAL A 108 -14.78 0.16 -14.76
CA VAL A 108 -14.77 -0.64 -16.00
C VAL A 108 -14.33 0.22 -17.19
N GLY A 109 -14.79 1.46 -17.29
CA GLY A 109 -14.36 2.42 -18.31
C GLY A 109 -12.85 2.70 -18.24
N ILE A 110 -12.31 2.91 -17.04
CA ILE A 110 -10.86 3.07 -16.80
C ILE A 110 -10.10 1.82 -17.25
N TYR A 111 -10.59 0.62 -16.88
CA TYR A 111 -9.98 -0.62 -17.34
C TYR A 111 -9.85 -0.67 -18.87
N PHE A 112 -10.92 -0.36 -19.58
CA PHE A 112 -10.89 -0.35 -21.05
C PHE A 112 -10.00 0.76 -21.60
N ALA A 113 -10.01 1.96 -21.03
CA ALA A 113 -9.12 3.05 -21.45
C ALA A 113 -7.65 2.69 -21.26
N VAL A 114 -7.29 2.24 -20.05
CA VAL A 114 -5.90 1.86 -19.72
C VAL A 114 -5.45 0.66 -20.54
N SER A 115 -6.25 -0.40 -20.59
CA SER A 115 -5.87 -1.62 -21.30
C SER A 115 -5.69 -1.43 -22.81
N ARG A 116 -6.28 -0.41 -23.43
CA ARG A 116 -6.23 -0.15 -24.87
C ARG A 116 -5.26 0.97 -25.27
N TYR A 117 -5.12 1.99 -24.44
CA TYR A 117 -4.44 3.24 -24.82
C TYR A 117 -3.24 3.59 -23.92
N TYR A 118 -2.96 2.80 -22.89
CA TYR A 118 -1.76 3.01 -22.10
C TYR A 118 -0.55 2.32 -22.72
N ASP A 119 0.54 3.07 -22.88
CA ASP A 119 1.78 2.64 -23.54
C ASP A 119 2.72 1.82 -22.63
N GLY A 120 2.38 1.65 -21.34
CA GLY A 120 3.18 0.88 -20.39
C GLY A 120 4.40 1.64 -19.83
N SER A 121 4.40 2.98 -19.90
CA SER A 121 5.50 3.80 -19.38
C SER A 121 5.81 3.51 -17.91
N ARG A 122 7.08 3.22 -17.62
CA ARG A 122 7.54 2.87 -16.25
C ARG A 122 7.54 4.06 -15.29
N SER A 123 7.53 5.28 -15.79
CA SER A 123 7.54 6.50 -14.97
C SER A 123 6.34 6.61 -14.04
N ILE A 124 5.21 6.00 -14.40
CA ILE A 124 4.00 5.99 -13.55
C ILE A 124 4.26 5.33 -12.18
N TRP A 125 5.10 4.31 -12.13
CA TRP A 125 5.47 3.64 -10.87
C TRP A 125 6.30 4.52 -9.96
N TRP A 126 7.17 5.37 -10.55
CA TRP A 126 7.92 6.36 -9.79
C TRP A 126 7.01 7.45 -9.23
N ILE A 127 6.07 7.95 -10.02
CA ILE A 127 5.08 8.94 -9.59
C ILE A 127 4.24 8.35 -8.44
N ALA A 128 3.69 7.16 -8.64
CA ALA A 128 2.91 6.47 -7.60
C ALA A 128 3.73 6.23 -6.32
N GLY A 129 4.99 5.79 -6.45
CA GLY A 129 5.87 5.52 -5.31
C GLY A 129 6.25 6.79 -4.55
N ILE A 130 6.58 7.88 -5.23
CA ILE A 130 6.89 9.18 -4.60
C ILE A 130 5.65 9.71 -3.87
N THR A 131 4.50 9.70 -4.53
CA THR A 131 3.25 10.14 -3.91
C THR A 131 2.90 9.29 -2.69
N ALA A 132 3.06 7.97 -2.80
CA ALA A 132 2.86 7.07 -1.67
C ALA A 132 3.80 7.38 -0.50
N GLY A 133 5.07 7.68 -0.78
CA GLY A 133 6.03 8.11 0.23
C GLY A 133 5.59 9.39 0.94
N ILE A 134 5.13 10.41 0.20
CA ILE A 134 4.63 11.67 0.76
C ILE A 134 3.39 11.42 1.63
N VAL A 135 2.39 10.71 1.13
CA VAL A 135 1.16 10.38 1.86
C VAL A 135 1.48 9.59 3.13
N THR A 136 2.38 8.62 3.03
CA THR A 136 2.81 7.77 4.16
C THR A 136 3.55 8.58 5.20
N LEU A 137 4.45 9.47 4.79
CA LEU A 137 5.19 10.35 5.69
C LEU A 137 4.26 11.31 6.44
N ILE A 138 3.30 11.94 5.74
CA ILE A 138 2.29 12.80 6.39
C ILE A 138 1.50 12.00 7.42
N GLY A 139 1.06 10.78 7.10
CA GLY A 139 0.33 9.94 8.03
C GLY A 139 1.15 9.54 9.26
N LEU A 140 2.43 9.21 9.08
CA LEU A 140 3.34 8.93 10.19
C LEU A 140 3.54 10.17 11.08
N LEU A 141 3.75 11.35 10.48
CA LEU A 141 3.89 12.60 11.22
C LEU A 141 2.64 12.94 12.01
N ASN A 142 1.44 12.73 11.43
CA ASN A 142 0.19 12.91 12.15
C ASN A 142 0.09 12.02 13.40
N ARG A 143 0.58 10.77 13.32
CA ARG A 143 0.63 9.86 14.48
C ARG A 143 1.66 10.27 15.51
N LEU A 144 2.74 10.89 15.11
CA LEU A 144 3.74 11.48 16.00
C LEU A 144 3.34 12.88 16.52
N ASP A 145 2.05 13.23 16.43
CA ASP A 145 1.47 14.52 16.85
C ASP A 145 2.03 15.74 16.11
N ILE A 146 2.56 15.53 14.91
CA ILE A 146 3.09 16.59 14.05
C ILE A 146 2.11 16.82 12.90
N ASP A 147 1.27 17.85 13.02
CA ASP A 147 0.28 18.22 11.99
C ASP A 147 0.85 19.25 11.01
N VAL A 148 1.71 18.81 10.09
CA VAL A 148 2.39 19.66 9.10
C VAL A 148 1.41 20.47 8.23
N LEU A 149 0.26 19.86 7.89
CA LEU A 149 -0.73 20.47 7.00
C LEU A 149 -1.82 21.24 7.76
N GLY A 150 -1.80 21.23 9.08
CA GLY A 150 -2.86 21.83 9.91
C GLY A 150 -4.22 21.18 9.67
N THR A 151 -4.23 19.85 9.40
CA THR A 151 -5.43 19.11 9.00
C THR A 151 -6.44 18.99 10.12
N PHE A 152 -5.99 18.96 11.37
CA PHE A 152 -6.82 18.83 12.57
C PHE A 152 -7.23 20.16 13.20
N ARG A 153 -6.73 21.29 12.71
CA ARG A 153 -7.06 22.61 13.26
C ARG A 153 -8.54 22.92 13.06
N GLY A 154 -9.24 23.25 14.15
CA GLY A 154 -10.67 23.61 14.14
C GLY A 154 -11.63 22.43 14.10
N MET A 155 -11.14 21.18 14.27
CA MET A 155 -12.01 20.01 14.43
C MET A 155 -12.45 19.89 15.90
N GLU A 156 -13.75 19.74 16.13
CA GLU A 156 -14.30 19.29 17.41
C GLU A 156 -13.85 17.84 17.68
N ASN A 157 -13.74 17.42 18.94
CA ASN A 157 -13.26 16.11 19.36
C ASN A 157 -11.85 15.77 18.80
N GLY A 158 -10.91 16.69 18.94
CA GLY A 158 -9.59 16.62 18.34
C GLY A 158 -8.81 15.33 18.62
N GLU A 159 -8.89 14.78 19.85
CA GLU A 159 -8.23 13.51 20.19
C GLU A 159 -8.82 12.32 19.42
N TRP A 160 -10.14 12.17 19.41
CA TRP A 160 -10.80 11.10 18.66
C TRP A 160 -10.51 11.19 17.17
N ASN A 161 -10.60 12.39 16.58
CA ASN A 161 -10.32 12.61 15.17
C ASN A 161 -8.87 12.22 14.82
N ARG A 162 -7.90 12.52 15.69
CA ARG A 162 -6.50 12.13 15.51
C ARG A 162 -6.27 10.63 15.56
N THR A 163 -7.14 9.85 16.24
CA THR A 163 -7.05 8.39 16.22
C THR A 163 -7.67 7.76 14.99
N GLN A 164 -8.68 8.40 14.38
CA GLN A 164 -9.46 7.84 13.27
C GLN A 164 -9.10 8.38 11.89
N LEU A 165 -8.46 9.55 11.84
CA LEU A 165 -8.14 10.21 10.58
C LEU A 165 -6.62 10.31 10.41
N LEU A 166 -6.13 10.06 9.20
CA LEU A 166 -4.70 10.05 8.88
C LEU A 166 -4.41 10.62 7.51
N SER A 167 -3.31 11.37 7.45
CA SER A 167 -2.74 11.85 6.21
C SER A 167 -3.73 12.68 5.40
N THR A 168 -3.56 12.69 4.11
CA THR A 168 -4.48 13.27 3.12
C THR A 168 -5.56 12.28 2.68
N ILE A 169 -5.56 11.05 3.20
CA ILE A 169 -6.54 10.01 2.84
C ILE A 169 -7.79 10.11 3.71
N GLY A 170 -7.64 10.49 4.97
CA GLY A 170 -8.72 10.58 5.94
C GLY A 170 -8.83 9.35 6.81
N ASN A 171 -9.92 8.57 6.72
CA ASN A 171 -10.16 7.43 7.58
C ASN A 171 -8.96 6.46 7.64
N ASN A 172 -8.59 6.00 8.85
CA ASN A 172 -7.45 5.13 9.10
C ASN A 172 -7.52 3.79 8.34
N ASN A 173 -8.72 3.22 8.14
CA ASN A 173 -8.88 1.98 7.37
C ASN A 173 -8.69 2.22 5.85
N TRP A 174 -9.13 3.37 5.33
CA TRP A 174 -8.84 3.74 3.94
C TRP A 174 -7.35 4.00 3.72
N TYR A 175 -6.73 4.66 4.69
CA TYR A 175 -5.29 4.84 4.71
C TYR A 175 -4.55 3.50 4.75
N ALA A 176 -5.00 2.54 5.57
CA ALA A 176 -4.45 1.19 5.63
C ALA A 176 -4.60 0.46 4.29
N GLY A 177 -5.75 0.57 3.62
CA GLY A 177 -5.96 0.04 2.28
C GLY A 177 -5.01 0.65 1.25
N TYR A 178 -4.84 1.97 1.28
CA TYR A 178 -3.86 2.67 0.43
C TYR A 178 -2.43 2.20 0.68
N LEU A 179 -2.02 2.12 1.96
CA LEU A 179 -0.71 1.59 2.35
C LEU A 179 -0.48 0.17 1.84
N SER A 180 -1.47 -0.70 1.95
CA SER A 180 -1.37 -2.11 1.55
C SER A 180 -1.06 -2.26 0.05
N VAL A 181 -1.68 -1.43 -0.78
CA VAL A 181 -1.45 -1.42 -2.24
C VAL A 181 -0.09 -0.81 -2.58
N THR A 182 0.23 0.33 -1.97
CA THR A 182 1.46 1.09 -2.31
C THR A 182 2.72 0.47 -1.72
N ALA A 183 2.61 -0.27 -0.61
CA ALA A 183 3.70 -1.06 -0.05
C ALA A 183 4.34 -2.00 -1.07
N GLY A 184 3.52 -2.61 -1.96
CA GLY A 184 4.01 -3.46 -3.02
C GLY A 184 5.03 -2.77 -3.93
N ILE A 185 4.88 -1.47 -4.18
CA ILE A 185 5.83 -0.68 -5.01
C ILE A 185 7.16 -0.54 -4.27
N SER A 186 7.15 -0.13 -3.01
CA SER A 186 8.38 0.07 -2.22
C SER A 186 9.10 -1.25 -1.93
N LEU A 187 8.38 -2.29 -1.53
CA LEU A 187 8.94 -3.62 -1.32
C LEU A 187 9.55 -4.22 -2.60
N ALA A 188 8.87 -4.10 -3.74
CA ALA A 188 9.39 -4.55 -5.02
C ALA A 188 10.63 -3.74 -5.43
N ALA A 189 10.64 -2.42 -5.24
CA ALA A 189 11.80 -1.58 -5.50
C ALA A 189 13.00 -1.92 -4.58
N ALA A 190 12.75 -2.19 -3.28
CA ALA A 190 13.78 -2.63 -2.34
C ALA A 190 14.36 -4.00 -2.74
N TYR A 191 13.49 -4.94 -3.13
CA TYR A 191 13.85 -6.32 -3.40
C TYR A 191 14.52 -6.53 -4.77
N MET A 192 13.97 -5.92 -5.83
CA MET A 192 14.42 -6.11 -7.21
C MET A 192 15.24 -4.92 -7.74
N GLY A 193 15.17 -3.77 -7.09
CA GLY A 193 15.78 -2.52 -7.52
C GLY A 193 17.32 -2.59 -7.54
N LYS A 194 17.90 -1.72 -8.37
CA LYS A 194 19.34 -1.49 -8.44
C LYS A 194 19.67 -0.14 -7.81
N ARG A 195 20.80 -0.07 -7.10
CA ARG A 195 21.36 1.16 -6.50
C ARG A 195 20.29 2.16 -5.97
N GLN A 196 19.99 3.24 -6.69
CA GLN A 196 19.04 4.27 -6.27
C GLN A 196 17.62 3.73 -6.04
N GLY A 197 17.11 2.88 -6.94
CA GLY A 197 15.80 2.28 -6.80
C GLY A 197 15.68 1.42 -5.54
N ARG A 198 16.76 0.70 -5.18
CA ARG A 198 16.82 -0.09 -3.94
C ARG A 198 16.81 0.80 -2.70
N VAL A 199 17.62 1.87 -2.68
CA VAL A 199 17.66 2.80 -1.54
C VAL A 199 16.29 3.44 -1.32
N LEU A 200 15.65 3.97 -2.37
CA LEU A 200 14.32 4.55 -2.28
C LEU A 200 13.26 3.50 -1.89
N GLY A 201 13.40 2.27 -2.39
CA GLY A 201 12.54 1.15 -1.98
C GLY A 201 12.71 0.80 -0.49
N MET A 202 13.94 0.78 0.04
CA MET A 202 14.20 0.54 1.47
C MET A 202 13.61 1.66 2.34
N LEU A 203 13.80 2.93 1.96
CA LEU A 203 13.20 4.07 2.65
C LEU A 203 11.66 3.99 2.62
N GLY A 204 11.08 3.71 1.45
CA GLY A 204 9.62 3.54 1.32
C GLY A 204 9.09 2.36 2.14
N SER A 205 9.82 1.25 2.20
CA SER A 205 9.45 0.08 3.01
C SER A 205 9.54 0.38 4.51
N PHE A 206 10.54 1.12 4.94
CA PHE A 206 10.65 1.59 6.32
C PHE A 206 9.47 2.50 6.72
N LEU A 207 9.14 3.49 5.88
CA LEU A 207 7.99 4.35 6.08
C LEU A 207 6.68 3.56 6.11
N PHE A 208 6.54 2.57 5.23
CA PHE A 208 5.37 1.67 5.22
C PHE A 208 5.24 0.93 6.55
N PHE A 209 6.30 0.26 7.04
CA PHE A 209 6.25 -0.47 8.30
C PHE A 209 5.97 0.47 9.48
N ALA A 210 6.65 1.60 9.56
CA ALA A 210 6.42 2.60 10.60
C ALA A 210 4.97 3.10 10.61
N SER A 211 4.42 3.38 9.42
CA SER A 211 3.03 3.81 9.30
C SER A 211 2.03 2.70 9.57
N ALA A 212 2.31 1.47 9.16
CA ALA A 212 1.42 0.34 9.42
C ALA A 212 1.24 0.08 10.92
N ILE A 213 2.35 0.07 11.67
CA ILE A 213 2.32 -0.16 13.14
C ILE A 213 1.74 1.01 13.93
N THR A 214 1.75 2.24 13.38
CA THR A 214 1.21 3.43 14.05
C THR A 214 -0.17 3.84 13.55
N SER A 215 -0.72 3.17 12.53
CA SER A 215 -1.96 3.59 11.84
C SER A 215 -3.23 3.41 12.66
N ASN A 216 -3.20 2.71 13.78
CA ASN A 216 -4.38 2.28 14.53
C ASN A 216 -5.37 1.50 13.63
N SER A 217 -4.85 0.66 12.74
CA SER A 217 -5.66 -0.17 11.85
C SER A 217 -5.13 -1.59 11.80
N THR A 218 -5.97 -2.54 12.21
CA THR A 218 -5.69 -3.97 12.10
C THR A 218 -5.38 -4.38 10.66
N THR A 219 -6.07 -3.76 9.70
CA THR A 219 -5.85 -4.01 8.26
C THR A 219 -4.42 -3.69 7.85
N ALA A 220 -3.83 -2.58 8.33
CA ALA A 220 -2.45 -2.20 7.99
C ALA A 220 -1.44 -3.20 8.57
N ILE A 221 -1.65 -3.65 9.81
CA ILE A 221 -0.80 -4.64 10.46
C ILE A 221 -0.90 -5.99 9.74
N MET A 222 -2.11 -6.44 9.42
CA MET A 222 -2.31 -7.69 8.66
C MET A 222 -1.67 -7.62 7.27
N ALA A 223 -1.75 -6.47 6.60
CA ALA A 223 -1.07 -6.26 5.31
C ALA A 223 0.45 -6.31 5.46
N ALA A 224 1.02 -5.67 6.50
CA ALA A 224 2.45 -5.73 6.78
C ALA A 224 2.90 -7.18 7.03
N CYS A 225 2.15 -7.93 7.84
CA CYS A 225 2.39 -9.34 8.09
C CYS A 225 2.30 -10.19 6.83
N GLY A 226 1.22 -10.05 6.06
CA GLY A 226 0.99 -10.83 4.84
C GLY A 226 2.03 -10.56 3.76
N LEU A 227 2.38 -9.29 3.53
CA LEU A 227 3.41 -8.92 2.56
C LEU A 227 4.80 -9.38 3.00
N SER A 228 5.13 -9.30 4.29
CA SER A 228 6.38 -9.81 4.86
C SER A 228 6.49 -11.33 4.67
N LEU A 229 5.44 -12.06 4.97
CA LEU A 229 5.37 -13.51 4.77
C LEU A 229 5.53 -13.87 3.29
N LEU A 230 4.79 -13.19 2.39
CA LEU A 230 4.89 -13.41 0.96
C LEU A 230 6.31 -13.16 0.44
N LEU A 231 6.92 -12.02 0.84
CA LEU A 231 8.29 -11.68 0.47
C LEU A 231 9.27 -12.77 0.94
N PHE A 232 9.12 -13.22 2.16
CA PHE A 232 9.93 -14.28 2.74
C PHE A 232 9.78 -15.59 1.95
N LEU A 233 8.56 -16.09 1.73
CA LEU A 233 8.27 -17.34 1.02
C LEU A 233 8.82 -17.33 -0.42
N VAL A 234 8.63 -16.24 -1.15
CA VAL A 234 9.16 -16.09 -2.53
C VAL A 234 10.70 -16.12 -2.54
N SER A 235 11.32 -15.69 -1.45
CA SER A 235 12.78 -15.57 -1.34
C SER A 235 13.47 -16.88 -0.95
N LEU A 236 12.74 -17.88 -0.44
CA LEU A 236 13.30 -19.17 0.00
C LEU A 236 14.02 -19.96 -1.09
N ARG A 237 13.71 -19.69 -2.36
CA ARG A 237 14.27 -20.43 -3.50
C ARG A 237 15.74 -20.09 -3.79
N GLN A 238 16.20 -18.91 -3.40
CA GLN A 238 17.55 -18.44 -3.70
C GLN A 238 18.13 -17.68 -2.52
N ARG A 239 19.36 -18.04 -2.12
CA ARG A 239 20.05 -17.46 -0.98
C ARG A 239 20.23 -15.94 -1.08
N SER A 240 20.67 -15.45 -2.24
CA SER A 240 20.82 -14.00 -2.46
C SER A 240 19.51 -13.22 -2.38
N ARG A 241 18.40 -13.86 -2.73
CA ARG A 241 17.06 -13.27 -2.58
C ARG A 241 16.62 -13.28 -1.11
N LEU A 242 16.92 -14.35 -0.38
CA LEU A 242 16.63 -14.46 1.03
C LEU A 242 17.38 -13.40 1.85
N LEU A 243 18.67 -13.16 1.56
CA LEU A 243 19.44 -12.08 2.19
C LEU A 243 18.78 -10.72 1.98
N ARG A 244 18.35 -10.42 0.74
CA ARG A 244 17.62 -9.17 0.44
C ARG A 244 16.28 -9.07 1.17
N ALA A 245 15.56 -10.18 1.28
CA ALA A 245 14.29 -10.20 2.02
C ALA A 245 14.52 -9.94 3.52
N LEU A 246 15.54 -10.56 4.12
CA LEU A 246 15.89 -10.31 5.52
C LEU A 246 16.28 -8.85 5.78
N GLU A 247 17.05 -8.22 4.88
CA GLU A 247 17.35 -6.78 4.98
C GLU A 247 16.07 -5.92 5.00
N ILE A 248 15.07 -6.29 4.22
CA ILE A 248 13.78 -5.57 4.20
C ILE A 248 12.97 -5.87 5.45
N LEU A 249 12.94 -7.13 5.91
CA LEU A 249 12.17 -7.55 7.08
C LEU A 249 12.70 -6.92 8.37
N MET A 250 14.03 -6.76 8.50
CA MET A 250 14.65 -6.04 9.62
C MET A 250 14.17 -4.58 9.76
N LEU A 251 13.61 -3.98 8.69
CA LEU A 251 13.03 -2.64 8.77
C LEU A 251 11.79 -2.58 9.66
N LEU A 252 11.07 -3.69 9.83
CA LEU A 252 9.90 -3.74 10.71
C LEU A 252 10.29 -3.54 12.19
N PRO A 253 11.15 -4.36 12.82
CA PRO A 253 11.58 -4.09 14.19
C PRO A 253 12.33 -2.75 14.32
N LEU A 254 13.09 -2.33 13.31
CA LEU A 254 13.74 -1.01 13.33
C LEU A 254 12.72 0.13 13.36
N SER A 255 11.59 0.02 12.67
CA SER A 255 10.53 1.02 12.74
C SER A 255 9.86 1.06 14.12
N VAL A 256 9.68 -0.10 14.77
CA VAL A 256 9.23 -0.15 16.17
C VAL A 256 10.21 0.55 17.10
N PHE A 257 11.51 0.27 16.95
CA PHE A 257 12.55 0.90 17.78
C PHE A 257 12.62 2.41 17.56
N MET A 258 12.45 2.89 16.33
CA MET A 258 12.37 4.31 16.05
C MET A 258 11.20 4.97 16.79
N VAL A 259 9.98 4.44 16.68
CA VAL A 259 8.80 4.97 17.37
C VAL A 259 9.02 4.96 18.89
N ARG A 260 9.54 3.85 19.41
CA ARG A 260 9.87 3.70 20.82
C ARG A 260 10.90 4.71 21.31
N MET A 261 11.93 4.98 20.52
CA MET A 261 12.94 6.01 20.82
C MET A 261 12.30 7.41 20.88
N PHE A 262 11.44 7.77 19.94
CA PHE A 262 10.73 9.05 19.98
C PHE A 262 9.89 9.21 21.24
N LEU A 263 9.20 8.14 21.67
CA LEU A 263 8.39 8.14 22.89
C LEU A 263 9.26 8.28 24.16
N LEU A 264 10.34 7.50 24.25
CA LEU A 264 11.24 7.51 25.44
C LEU A 264 12.00 8.82 25.59
N LEU A 265 12.37 9.45 24.49
CA LEU A 265 13.07 10.75 24.50
C LEU A 265 12.11 11.94 24.57
N HIS A 266 10.81 11.71 24.67
CA HIS A 266 9.77 12.76 24.66
C HIS A 266 9.91 13.76 23.51
N LEU A 267 10.44 13.30 22.36
CA LEU A 267 10.63 14.16 21.18
C LEU A 267 9.31 14.53 20.53
N THR A 268 8.34 13.61 20.60
CA THR A 268 6.99 13.79 20.05
C THR A 268 5.97 13.06 20.91
N GLY A 269 4.69 13.46 20.84
CA GLY A 269 3.57 12.65 21.28
C GLY A 269 3.35 11.45 20.36
N LEU A 270 2.69 10.41 20.81
CA LEU A 270 2.10 9.39 19.95
C LEU A 270 0.61 9.34 20.25
N VAL A 271 -0.20 9.60 19.22
CA VAL A 271 -1.65 9.55 19.33
C VAL A 271 -2.08 8.09 19.29
N LEU A 272 -2.12 7.46 20.46
CA LEU A 272 -2.50 6.06 20.63
C LEU A 272 -4.01 5.93 20.87
N ALA A 273 -4.62 4.93 20.25
CA ALA A 273 -6.04 4.64 20.44
C ALA A 273 -6.33 3.80 21.70
N GLY A 274 -5.31 3.15 22.26
CA GLY A 274 -5.49 2.32 23.45
C GLY A 274 -4.24 1.57 23.91
N ASP A 275 -4.43 0.77 24.99
CA ASP A 275 -3.34 0.02 25.61
C ASP A 275 -2.77 -1.12 24.73
N ALA A 276 -3.55 -1.64 23.80
CA ALA A 276 -3.08 -2.67 22.86
C ALA A 276 -1.95 -2.13 21.97
N GLU A 277 -2.05 -0.89 21.49
CA GLU A 277 -0.97 -0.26 20.73
C GLU A 277 0.28 -0.03 21.59
N LYS A 278 0.11 0.39 22.85
CA LYS A 278 1.25 0.51 23.78
C LYS A 278 1.96 -0.82 23.97
N ARG A 279 1.23 -1.92 24.16
CA ARG A 279 1.81 -3.26 24.28
C ARG A 279 2.60 -3.65 23.03
N LEU A 280 2.08 -3.34 21.84
CA LEU A 280 2.77 -3.60 20.58
C LEU A 280 4.17 -2.95 20.57
N PHE A 281 4.27 -1.67 20.94
CA PHE A 281 5.56 -0.96 20.92
C PHE A 281 6.51 -1.39 22.03
N PHE A 282 6.01 -1.71 23.23
CA PHE A 282 6.85 -1.96 24.41
C PHE A 282 7.13 -3.44 24.70
N THR A 283 6.60 -4.37 23.89
CA THR A 283 6.93 -5.79 24.05
C THR A 283 8.43 -6.06 23.80
N PRO A 284 9.13 -6.81 24.65
CA PRO A 284 10.52 -7.18 24.44
C PRO A 284 10.71 -8.16 23.28
N ALA A 285 9.64 -8.77 22.78
CA ALA A 285 9.70 -9.69 21.64
C ALA A 285 10.38 -9.10 20.41
N TRP A 286 10.27 -7.79 20.18
CA TRP A 286 10.92 -7.14 19.05
C TRP A 286 12.45 -7.20 19.08
N TYR A 287 13.07 -7.21 20.25
CA TYR A 287 14.51 -7.42 20.36
C TYR A 287 14.89 -8.83 19.95
N VAL A 288 14.10 -9.83 20.36
CA VAL A 288 14.33 -11.24 19.98
C VAL A 288 14.19 -11.40 18.47
N VAL A 289 13.12 -10.86 17.87
CA VAL A 289 12.90 -10.89 16.41
C VAL A 289 14.10 -10.29 15.68
N PHE A 290 14.51 -9.09 16.06
CA PHE A 290 15.62 -8.40 15.41
C PHE A 290 16.95 -9.15 15.54
N VAL A 291 17.27 -9.63 16.75
CA VAL A 291 18.52 -10.40 16.99
C VAL A 291 18.53 -11.68 16.16
N VAL A 292 17.41 -12.40 16.07
CA VAL A 292 17.32 -13.62 15.28
C VAL A 292 17.45 -13.31 13.78
N GLU A 293 16.78 -12.27 13.27
CA GLU A 293 16.90 -11.87 11.86
C GLU A 293 18.34 -11.49 11.50
N VAL A 294 19.02 -10.73 12.36
CA VAL A 294 20.43 -10.35 12.20
C VAL A 294 21.34 -11.58 12.27
N ALA A 295 21.14 -12.48 13.22
CA ALA A 295 21.93 -13.70 13.35
C ALA A 295 21.80 -14.60 12.11
N VAL A 296 20.57 -14.82 11.64
CA VAL A 296 20.30 -15.58 10.42
C VAL A 296 20.94 -14.91 9.20
N TYR A 297 20.83 -13.60 9.07
CA TYR A 297 21.46 -12.84 8.00
C TYR A 297 22.98 -13.00 7.99
N LEU A 298 23.64 -12.83 9.14
CA LEU A 298 25.09 -12.97 9.30
C LEU A 298 25.56 -14.39 8.99
N ILE A 299 24.88 -15.43 9.50
CA ILE A 299 25.19 -16.82 9.22
C ILE A 299 25.11 -17.10 7.72
N LEU A 300 24.07 -16.63 7.05
CA LEU A 300 23.92 -16.80 5.60
C LEU A 300 24.98 -16.05 4.81
N GLN A 301 25.36 -14.85 5.24
CA GLN A 301 26.38 -14.03 4.60
C GLN A 301 27.80 -14.63 4.77
N LEU A 302 28.13 -15.08 5.97
CA LEU A 302 29.42 -15.73 6.25
C LEU A 302 29.60 -16.99 5.41
N ARG A 303 28.55 -17.79 5.28
CA ARG A 303 28.58 -18.98 4.43
C ARG A 303 28.69 -18.66 2.95
N GLU A 304 28.07 -17.58 2.48
CA GLU A 304 28.25 -17.16 1.08
C GLU A 304 29.71 -16.80 0.78
N ARG A 305 30.43 -16.23 1.75
CA ARG A 305 31.86 -15.95 1.63
C ARG A 305 32.70 -17.24 1.64
N GLN A 306 32.33 -18.21 2.49
CA GLN A 306 33.05 -19.46 2.66
C GLN A 306 32.85 -20.43 1.48
N GLU A 307 31.64 -20.52 0.91
CA GLU A 307 31.32 -21.34 -0.26
C GLU A 307 31.93 -20.81 -1.57
N ARG A 308 32.31 -19.55 -1.64
CA ARG A 308 33.17 -19.03 -2.72
C ARG A 308 34.59 -19.60 -2.62
N SER A 309 34.99 -20.09 -1.45
CA SER A 309 36.28 -20.72 -1.17
C SER A 309 36.25 -22.25 -1.32
N ASP A 310 35.15 -22.91 -0.88
CA ASP A 310 35.07 -24.38 -0.84
C ASP A 310 33.74 -24.90 -1.41
N ARG A 311 33.88 -25.79 -2.42
CA ARG A 311 32.73 -26.45 -3.05
C ARG A 311 32.35 -27.73 -2.28
N LEU A 312 31.74 -27.70 -1.12
CA LEU A 312 31.06 -28.90 -0.58
C LEU A 312 30.10 -28.62 0.61
N GLU A 313 28.96 -29.35 0.60
CA GLU A 313 28.01 -29.64 1.68
C GLU A 313 27.11 -28.49 2.24
N SER A 314 26.21 -27.90 1.44
CA SER A 314 25.36 -26.82 1.98
C SER A 314 23.85 -27.14 2.17
N GLY A 315 23.35 -28.27 1.67
CA GLY A 315 21.89 -28.49 1.58
C GLY A 315 21.09 -28.70 2.86
N ARG A 316 21.63 -29.38 3.89
CA ARG A 316 20.90 -29.67 5.15
C ARG A 316 20.87 -28.47 6.09
N PHE A 317 21.99 -27.83 6.29
CA PHE A 317 22.09 -26.68 7.18
C PHE A 317 21.34 -25.47 6.63
N PHE A 318 21.35 -25.22 5.33
CA PHE A 318 20.56 -24.19 4.70
C PHE A 318 19.06 -24.40 5.01
N ARG A 319 18.56 -25.65 4.92
CA ARG A 319 17.16 -25.99 5.26
C ARG A 319 16.85 -25.76 6.73
N ILE A 320 17.76 -26.06 7.65
CA ILE A 320 17.58 -25.84 9.09
C ILE A 320 17.52 -24.34 9.41
N VAL A 321 18.47 -23.55 8.89
CA VAL A 321 18.53 -22.09 9.11
C VAL A 321 17.30 -21.40 8.52
N VAL A 322 16.88 -21.83 7.32
CA VAL A 322 15.66 -21.34 6.69
C VAL A 322 14.44 -21.75 7.51
N GLY A 323 14.37 -22.98 7.98
CA GLY A 323 13.28 -23.45 8.83
C GLY A 323 13.17 -22.66 10.15
N LEU A 324 14.31 -22.35 10.78
CA LEU A 324 14.38 -21.51 11.97
C LEU A 324 13.92 -20.06 11.67
N ALA A 325 14.40 -19.47 10.57
CA ALA A 325 13.97 -18.13 10.16
C ALA A 325 12.47 -18.08 9.86
N VAL A 326 11.92 -19.11 9.17
CA VAL A 326 10.47 -19.26 8.96
C VAL A 326 9.72 -19.33 10.28
N ALA A 327 10.17 -20.19 11.20
CA ALA A 327 9.51 -20.37 12.49
C ALA A 327 9.50 -19.09 13.32
N VAL A 328 10.60 -18.34 13.34
CA VAL A 328 10.70 -17.07 14.08
C VAL A 328 9.86 -15.97 13.43
N THR A 329 9.88 -15.86 12.09
CA THR A 329 9.06 -14.89 11.38
C THR A 329 7.57 -15.19 11.59
N LEU A 330 7.15 -16.46 11.49
CA LEU A 330 5.77 -16.87 11.75
C LEU A 330 5.37 -16.64 13.21
N ALA A 331 6.26 -16.92 14.17
CA ALA A 331 6.00 -16.66 15.59
C ALA A 331 5.86 -15.16 15.87
N ALA A 332 6.69 -14.32 15.26
CA ALA A 332 6.60 -12.87 15.38
C ALA A 332 5.30 -12.32 14.76
N LEU A 333 4.89 -12.85 13.60
CA LEU A 333 3.64 -12.50 12.93
C LEU A 333 2.42 -12.94 13.75
N LEU A 334 2.45 -14.16 14.31
CA LEU A 334 1.41 -14.67 15.21
C LEU A 334 1.33 -13.84 16.49
N LEU A 335 2.47 -13.51 17.09
CA LEU A 335 2.50 -12.64 18.25
C LEU A 335 1.95 -11.26 17.96
N GLY A 336 2.29 -10.67 16.81
CA GLY A 336 1.70 -9.41 16.34
C GLY A 336 0.19 -9.49 16.18
N CYS A 337 -0.31 -10.55 15.56
CA CYS A 337 -1.75 -10.78 15.40
C CYS A 337 -2.47 -10.99 16.75
N LEU A 338 -1.87 -11.75 17.67
CA LEU A 338 -2.44 -11.99 19.02
C LEU A 338 -2.47 -10.71 19.86
N LEU A 339 -1.41 -9.90 19.81
CA LEU A 339 -1.35 -8.61 20.51
C LEU A 339 -2.40 -7.62 19.98
N VAL A 340 -2.69 -7.68 18.68
CA VAL A 340 -3.74 -6.85 18.04
C VAL A 340 -5.13 -7.39 18.33
N ALA A 341 -5.30 -8.72 18.42
CA ALA A 341 -6.59 -9.33 18.75
C ALA A 341 -6.99 -9.19 20.24
N GLY A 342 -6.09 -8.65 21.09
CA GLY A 342 -6.41 -8.40 22.50
C GLY A 342 -6.31 -9.62 23.42
N TYR A 343 -5.59 -10.66 22.98
CA TYR A 343 -5.25 -11.83 23.82
C TYR A 343 -3.87 -11.67 24.45
#